data_835b516fd069c7d4091f9687319e4ebd
#
_entry.id   835b516fd069c7d4091f9687319e4ebd
#
_cell.length_a   1.000
_cell.length_b   1.000
_cell.length_c   1.000
_cell.angle_alpha   90.00
_cell.angle_beta   90.00
_cell.angle_gamma   90.00
#
_symmetry.space_group_name_H-M   'P 1'
#
loop_
_entity.id
_entity.type
_entity.pdbx_description
1 polymer ?
#
loop_
_entity_poly.entity_id
_entity_poly.type
_entity_poly.pdbx_seq_one_letter_code
_entity_poly.pdbx_strand_id
1 'polypeptide(L)'
;MLGYLLFTVLAVGCGVLMLEILGARIAGPVFGVSLYIWTALIAVTLCSLSAGYWLGGVFCDRLPSPDRMYGLILAAGIWIAFLPWLDGPVLSACYTAFGGAWGIRLGALAAAFVLFAPPLTLLGMVSPFAIKLALASLEGAGRTAGGLYAV
;
A
#
# COMPACT_ATOMS: atom_id res chain seq x y z
N MET A 1 -17.59 -6.66 -14.77
CA MET A 1 -16.64 -7.11 -13.71
C MET A 1 -15.24 -6.53 -13.92
N LEU A 2 -14.64 -6.67 -15.11
CA LEU A 2 -13.29 -6.15 -15.40
C LEU A 2 -13.16 -4.64 -15.17
N GLY A 3 -14.11 -3.82 -15.62
CA GLY A 3 -14.06 -2.35 -15.43
C GLY A 3 -14.07 -1.93 -13.97
N TYR A 4 -14.79 -2.66 -13.13
CA TYR A 4 -14.81 -2.41 -11.70
C TYR A 4 -13.47 -2.74 -11.02
N LEU A 5 -12.82 -3.84 -11.42
CA LEU A 5 -11.48 -4.18 -10.94
C LEU A 5 -10.44 -3.15 -11.38
N LEU A 6 -10.49 -2.71 -12.64
CA LEU A 6 -9.60 -1.67 -13.15
C LEU A 6 -9.77 -0.35 -12.39
N PHE A 7 -11.00 0.06 -12.11
CA PHE A 7 -11.28 1.25 -11.31
C PHE A 7 -10.73 1.11 -9.89
N THR A 8 -10.91 -0.07 -9.26
CA THR A 8 -10.38 -0.33 -7.91
C THR A 8 -8.85 -0.22 -7.88
N VAL A 9 -8.15 -0.83 -8.85
CA VAL A 9 -6.68 -0.76 -8.94
C VAL A 9 -6.21 0.68 -9.18
N LEU A 10 -6.89 1.42 -10.04
CA LEU A 10 -6.60 2.83 -10.27
C LEU A 10 -6.76 3.66 -8.98
N ALA A 11 -7.88 3.49 -8.28
CA ALA A 11 -8.17 4.20 -7.04
C ALA A 11 -7.12 3.89 -5.94
N VAL A 12 -6.73 2.61 -5.82
CA VAL A 12 -5.67 2.18 -4.90
C VAL A 12 -4.32 2.80 -5.28
N GLY A 13 -3.96 2.80 -6.55
CA GLY A 13 -2.74 3.45 -7.04
C GLY A 13 -2.71 4.95 -6.75
N CYS A 14 -3.82 5.65 -6.98
CA CYS A 14 -3.96 7.06 -6.58
C CYS A 14 -3.79 7.24 -5.07
N GLY A 15 -4.37 6.34 -4.26
CA GLY A 15 -4.21 6.34 -2.80
C GLY A 15 -2.76 6.20 -2.35
N VAL A 16 -2.00 5.32 -2.99
CA VAL A 16 -0.55 5.15 -2.72
C VAL A 16 0.21 6.46 -2.99
N LEU A 17 -0.02 7.10 -4.14
CA LEU A 17 0.61 8.39 -4.47
C LEU A 17 0.20 9.50 -3.51
N MET A 18 -1.06 9.55 -3.10
CA MET A 18 -1.53 10.51 -2.09
C MET A 18 -0.83 10.31 -0.75
N LEU A 19 -0.65 9.05 -0.31
CA LEU A 19 0.07 8.74 0.93
C LEU A 19 1.55 9.18 0.86
N GLU A 20 2.20 9.03 -0.28
CA GLU A 20 3.58 9.46 -0.48
C GLU A 20 3.72 10.98 -0.35
N ILE A 21 2.81 11.74 -0.97
CA ILE A 21 2.79 13.21 -0.88
C ILE A 21 2.47 13.65 0.55
N LEU A 22 1.47 13.04 1.19
CA LEU A 22 1.10 13.34 2.58
C LEU A 22 2.23 13.02 3.54
N GLY A 23 2.96 11.93 3.32
CA GLY A 23 4.11 11.53 4.13
C GLY A 23 5.18 12.61 4.19
N ALA A 24 5.49 13.24 3.06
CA ALA A 24 6.44 14.35 3.03
C ALA A 24 5.94 15.58 3.82
N ARG A 25 4.64 15.84 3.81
CA ARG A 25 4.03 16.93 4.57
C ARG A 25 3.98 16.65 6.08
N ILE A 26 3.73 15.41 6.48
CA ILE A 26 3.67 14.99 7.88
C ILE A 26 5.08 14.97 8.50
N ALA A 27 6.08 14.44 7.79
CA ALA A 27 7.45 14.34 8.30
C ALA A 27 8.21 15.68 8.28
N GLY A 28 7.88 16.58 7.35
CA GLY A 28 8.58 17.85 7.12
C GLY A 28 8.73 18.76 8.33
N PRO A 29 7.69 19.02 9.13
CA PRO A 29 7.77 19.88 10.32
C PRO A 29 8.74 19.39 11.39
N VAL A 30 8.95 18.08 11.53
CA VAL A 30 9.77 17.47 12.58
C VAL A 30 11.21 17.23 12.10
N PHE A 31 11.37 16.68 10.89
CA PHE A 31 12.68 16.28 10.37
C PHE A 31 13.25 17.27 9.34
N GLY A 32 12.51 18.33 8.99
CA GLY A 32 12.87 19.31 7.96
C GLY A 32 12.49 18.84 6.55
N VAL A 33 12.47 19.80 5.59
CA VAL A 33 12.22 19.49 4.17
C VAL A 33 13.57 19.25 3.50
N SER A 34 14.03 18.00 3.47
CA SER A 34 15.33 17.63 2.92
C SER A 34 15.21 16.48 1.92
N LEU A 35 16.22 16.33 1.08
CA LEU A 35 16.33 15.22 0.13
C LEU A 35 16.27 13.86 0.83
N TYR A 36 16.77 13.79 2.07
CA TYR A 36 16.78 12.54 2.86
C TYR A 36 15.37 12.06 3.22
N ILE A 37 14.45 12.98 3.51
CA ILE A 37 13.06 12.61 3.83
C ILE A 37 12.36 12.05 2.60
N TRP A 38 12.52 12.70 1.45
CA TRP A 38 12.00 12.19 0.18
C TRP A 38 12.57 10.81 -0.15
N THR A 39 13.88 10.63 -0.01
CA THR A 39 14.52 9.33 -0.25
C THR A 39 14.02 8.25 0.72
N ALA A 40 13.84 8.59 2.00
CA ALA A 40 13.31 7.67 3.00
C ALA A 40 11.87 7.24 2.67
N LEU A 41 11.00 8.19 2.30
CA LEU A 41 9.63 7.90 1.92
C LEU A 41 9.54 7.01 0.68
N ILE A 42 10.30 7.35 -0.37
CA ILE A 42 10.36 6.54 -1.60
C ILE A 42 10.87 5.13 -1.29
N ALA A 43 11.93 5.00 -0.49
CA ALA A 43 12.46 3.70 -0.10
C ALA A 43 11.44 2.85 0.67
N VAL A 44 10.75 3.47 1.65
CA VAL A 44 9.68 2.79 2.42
C VAL A 44 8.53 2.40 1.51
N THR A 45 8.10 3.28 0.61
CA THR A 45 7.02 3.00 -0.35
C THR A 45 7.37 1.80 -1.23
N LEU A 46 8.55 1.80 -1.86
CA LEU A 46 8.97 0.71 -2.74
C LEU A 46 9.13 -0.62 -1.99
N CYS A 47 9.75 -0.61 -0.81
CA CYS A 47 9.88 -1.81 0.02
C CYS A 47 8.51 -2.34 0.46
N SER A 48 7.61 -1.45 0.89
CA SER A 48 6.27 -1.83 1.35
C SER A 48 5.41 -2.39 0.22
N LEU A 49 5.43 -1.77 -0.97
CA LEU A 49 4.74 -2.26 -2.14
C LEU A 49 5.30 -3.62 -2.59
N SER A 50 6.63 -3.78 -2.61
CA SER A 50 7.26 -5.06 -2.95
C SER A 50 6.86 -6.17 -2.00
N ALA A 51 6.87 -5.89 -0.68
CA ALA A 51 6.38 -6.82 0.34
C ALA A 51 4.89 -7.11 0.15
N GLY A 52 4.08 -6.09 -0.15
CA GLY A 52 2.65 -6.22 -0.45
C GLY A 52 2.38 -7.10 -1.66
N TYR A 53 3.11 -6.94 -2.75
CA TYR A 53 2.98 -7.78 -3.94
C TYR A 53 3.32 -9.24 -3.65
N TRP A 54 4.40 -9.48 -2.92
CA TRP A 54 4.78 -10.84 -2.54
C TRP A 54 3.76 -11.49 -1.60
N LEU A 55 3.38 -10.82 -0.52
CA LEU A 55 2.37 -11.30 0.43
C LEU A 55 1.02 -11.48 -0.27
N GLY A 56 0.59 -10.52 -1.06
CA GLY A 56 -0.67 -10.56 -1.80
C GLY A 56 -0.72 -11.74 -2.77
N GLY A 57 0.39 -12.06 -3.44
CA GLY A 57 0.52 -13.24 -4.30
C GLY A 57 0.30 -14.53 -3.51
N VAL A 58 1.03 -14.70 -2.39
CA VAL A 58 0.91 -15.89 -1.54
C VAL A 58 -0.51 -16.04 -0.95
N PHE A 59 -1.10 -14.93 -0.48
CA PHE A 59 -2.47 -14.96 0.08
C PHE A 59 -3.52 -15.24 -0.99
N CYS A 60 -3.39 -14.62 -2.15
CA CYS A 60 -4.29 -14.79 -3.26
C CYS A 60 -4.28 -16.23 -3.81
N ASP A 61 -3.13 -16.91 -3.78
CA ASP A 61 -3.02 -18.31 -4.24
C ASP A 61 -3.79 -19.28 -3.36
N ARG A 62 -3.83 -19.01 -2.07
CA ARG A 62 -4.55 -19.86 -1.13
C ARG A 62 -6.06 -19.63 -1.12
N LEU A 63 -6.49 -18.40 -1.28
CA LEU A 63 -7.88 -18.01 -1.02
C LEU A 63 -8.30 -16.81 -1.90
N PRO A 64 -8.49 -16.99 -3.21
CA PRO A 64 -8.90 -15.93 -4.11
C PRO A 64 -10.37 -15.55 -3.85
N SER A 65 -10.61 -14.42 -3.17
CA SER A 65 -11.97 -13.91 -3.00
C SER A 65 -12.01 -12.38 -3.09
N PRO A 66 -13.04 -11.80 -3.74
CA PRO A 66 -13.23 -10.35 -3.80
C PRO A 66 -13.36 -9.73 -2.42
N ASP A 67 -14.06 -10.37 -1.49
CA ASP A 67 -14.31 -9.88 -0.14
C ASP A 67 -13.02 -9.61 0.63
N ARG A 68 -12.02 -10.46 0.43
CA ARG A 68 -10.70 -10.28 1.06
C ARG A 68 -9.92 -9.12 0.46
N MET A 69 -9.99 -8.95 -0.86
CA MET A 69 -9.40 -7.79 -1.52
C MET A 69 -9.98 -6.49 -0.95
N TYR A 70 -11.30 -6.40 -0.81
CA TYR A 70 -11.93 -5.23 -0.20
C TYR A 70 -11.65 -5.12 1.30
N GLY A 71 -11.52 -6.23 2.01
CA GLY A 71 -11.08 -6.27 3.40
C GLY A 71 -9.69 -5.66 3.61
N LEU A 72 -8.74 -5.92 2.69
CA LEU A 72 -7.41 -5.30 2.71
C LEU A 72 -7.48 -3.78 2.49
N ILE A 73 -8.31 -3.34 1.54
CA ILE A 73 -8.52 -1.91 1.28
C ILE A 73 -9.15 -1.23 2.51
N LEU A 74 -10.14 -1.87 3.13
CA LEU A 74 -10.76 -1.36 4.34
C LEU A 74 -9.76 -1.27 5.51
N ALA A 75 -8.94 -2.29 5.71
CA ALA A 75 -7.91 -2.30 6.75
C ALA A 75 -6.87 -1.19 6.53
N ALA A 76 -6.44 -0.98 5.29
CA ALA A 76 -5.57 0.14 4.92
C ALA A 76 -6.25 1.49 5.19
N GLY A 77 -7.52 1.65 4.81
CA GLY A 77 -8.31 2.85 5.06
C GLY A 77 -8.47 3.18 6.55
N ILE A 78 -8.72 2.16 7.38
CA ILE A 78 -8.79 2.32 8.84
C ILE A 78 -7.43 2.81 9.37
N TRP A 79 -6.32 2.19 8.95
CA TRP A 79 -4.99 2.64 9.36
C TRP A 79 -4.72 4.09 8.98
N ILE A 80 -5.04 4.46 7.74
CA ILE A 80 -4.90 5.83 7.24
C ILE A 80 -5.73 6.81 8.07
N ALA A 81 -6.95 6.44 8.45
CA ALA A 81 -7.81 7.26 9.31
C ALA A 81 -7.20 7.49 10.70
N PHE A 82 -6.40 6.56 11.21
CA PHE A 82 -5.70 6.70 12.49
C PHE A 82 -4.38 7.49 12.39
N LEU A 83 -3.84 7.74 11.20
CA LEU A 83 -2.57 8.47 11.03
C LEU A 83 -2.52 9.81 11.77
N PRO A 84 -3.57 10.68 11.76
CA PRO A 84 -3.51 11.96 12.46
C PRO A 84 -3.35 11.88 13.99
N TRP A 85 -3.67 10.74 14.59
CA TRP A 85 -3.43 10.50 16.02
C TRP A 85 -2.09 9.82 16.28
N LEU A 86 -1.56 9.10 15.31
CA LEU A 86 -0.30 8.36 15.42
C LEU A 86 0.92 9.20 15.05
N ASP A 87 0.77 10.18 14.16
CA ASP A 87 1.90 10.95 13.62
C ASP A 87 2.70 11.68 14.71
N GLY A 88 2.05 12.46 15.57
CA GLY A 88 2.71 13.21 16.64
C GLY A 88 3.53 12.34 17.59
N PRO A 89 2.93 11.32 18.26
CA PRO A 89 3.65 10.41 19.13
C PRO A 89 4.80 9.66 18.45
N VAL A 90 4.57 9.14 17.23
CA VAL A 90 5.60 8.37 16.50
C VAL A 90 6.76 9.26 16.07
N LEU A 91 6.47 10.44 15.50
CA LEU A 91 7.51 11.38 15.07
C LEU A 91 8.37 11.85 16.25
N SER A 92 7.74 12.22 17.38
CA SER A 92 8.46 12.65 18.58
C SER A 92 9.29 11.52 19.19
N ALA A 93 8.75 10.31 19.27
CA ALA A 93 9.47 9.15 19.77
C ALA A 93 10.68 8.79 18.88
N CYS A 94 10.51 8.80 17.56
CA CYS A 94 11.62 8.55 16.64
C CYS A 94 12.67 9.66 16.68
N TYR A 95 12.27 10.93 16.82
CA TYR A 95 13.19 12.05 16.96
C TYR A 95 14.02 11.96 18.23
N THR A 96 13.42 11.61 19.36
CA THR A 96 14.12 11.48 20.66
C THR A 96 14.98 10.22 20.75
N ALA A 97 14.52 9.10 20.20
CA ALA A 97 15.23 7.83 20.24
C ALA A 97 16.53 7.83 19.43
N PHE A 98 16.54 8.55 18.32
CA PHE A 98 17.68 8.58 17.40
C PHE A 98 18.50 9.88 17.48
N GLY A 99 18.64 10.53 18.63
CA GLY A 99 19.31 11.83 18.79
C GLY A 99 20.71 11.93 18.12
N GLY A 100 21.05 13.16 17.65
CA GLY A 100 22.30 13.47 16.97
C GLY A 100 22.18 13.59 15.44
N ALA A 101 23.29 13.98 14.76
CA ALA A 101 23.28 14.31 13.32
C ALA A 101 22.87 13.15 12.40
N TRP A 102 23.20 11.90 12.75
CA TRP A 102 22.75 10.70 12.04
C TRP A 102 21.34 10.26 12.48
N GLY A 103 20.94 10.63 13.69
CA GLY A 103 19.67 10.27 14.29
C GLY A 103 18.46 10.86 13.56
N ILE A 104 18.57 12.09 13.06
CA ILE A 104 17.50 12.73 12.27
C ILE A 104 17.18 11.90 11.02
N ARG A 105 18.18 11.34 10.37
CA ARG A 105 18.00 10.54 9.15
C ARG A 105 17.37 9.18 9.44
N LEU A 106 17.90 8.47 10.44
CA LEU A 106 17.36 7.17 10.86
C LEU A 106 15.99 7.32 11.53
N GLY A 107 15.79 8.39 12.30
CA GLY A 107 14.49 8.72 12.88
C GLY A 107 13.42 8.98 11.82
N ALA A 108 13.73 9.71 10.76
CA ALA A 108 12.81 9.94 9.65
C ALA A 108 12.47 8.64 8.91
N LEU A 109 13.46 7.78 8.65
CA LEU A 109 13.24 6.48 8.02
C LEU A 109 12.37 5.56 8.90
N ALA A 110 12.66 5.50 10.20
CA ALA A 110 11.90 4.70 11.15
C ALA A 110 10.46 5.19 11.29
N ALA A 111 10.26 6.51 11.41
CA ALA A 111 8.93 7.11 11.47
C ALA A 111 8.13 6.86 10.18
N ALA A 112 8.76 7.05 9.01
CA ALA A 112 8.14 6.73 7.73
C ALA A 112 7.76 5.25 7.63
N PHE A 113 8.62 4.34 8.08
CA PHE A 113 8.35 2.92 8.08
C PHE A 113 7.16 2.56 8.98
N VAL A 114 7.13 3.05 10.21
CA VAL A 114 6.05 2.75 11.16
C VAL A 114 4.71 3.31 10.69
N LEU A 115 4.67 4.53 10.17
CA LEU A 115 3.43 5.20 9.79
C LEU A 115 2.90 4.72 8.43
N PHE A 116 3.77 4.54 7.44
CA PHE A 116 3.36 4.33 6.04
C PHE A 116 3.54 2.90 5.54
N ALA A 117 4.47 2.09 6.10
CA ALA A 117 4.67 0.73 5.61
C ALA A 117 3.42 -0.17 5.76
N PRO A 118 2.68 -0.16 6.89
CA PRO A 118 1.50 -1.01 7.01
C PRO A 118 0.42 -0.74 5.95
N PRO A 119 -0.08 0.49 5.76
CA PRO A 119 -1.13 0.74 4.77
C PRO A 119 -0.63 0.54 3.33
N LEU A 120 0.63 0.91 3.02
CA LEU A 120 1.20 0.69 1.69
C LEU A 120 1.36 -0.79 1.35
N THR A 121 1.74 -1.62 2.32
CA THR A 121 1.82 -3.08 2.14
C THR A 121 0.43 -3.66 1.87
N LEU A 122 -0.59 -3.26 2.63
CA LEU A 122 -1.97 -3.70 2.42
C LEU A 122 -2.51 -3.28 1.04
N LEU A 123 -2.27 -2.04 0.63
CA LEU A 123 -2.65 -1.56 -0.70
C LEU A 123 -1.88 -2.28 -1.82
N GLY A 124 -0.60 -2.59 -1.61
CA GLY A 124 0.19 -3.39 -2.53
C GLY A 124 -0.37 -4.79 -2.75
N MET A 125 -0.94 -5.42 -1.73
CA MET A 125 -1.57 -6.74 -1.87
C MET A 125 -2.76 -6.76 -2.83
N VAL A 126 -3.39 -5.63 -3.09
CA VAL A 126 -4.59 -5.54 -3.96
C VAL A 126 -4.27 -5.91 -5.41
N SER A 127 -3.10 -5.55 -5.92
CA SER A 127 -2.72 -5.81 -7.32
C SER A 127 -2.73 -7.29 -7.70
N PRO A 128 -2.06 -8.22 -6.99
CA PRO A 128 -2.11 -9.64 -7.33
C PRO A 128 -3.51 -10.24 -7.17
N PHE A 129 -4.32 -9.78 -6.19
CA PHE A 129 -5.72 -10.18 -6.08
C PHE A 129 -6.53 -9.77 -7.30
N ALA A 130 -6.40 -8.52 -7.75
CA ALA A 130 -7.10 -8.00 -8.91
C ALA A 130 -6.75 -8.76 -10.19
N ILE A 131 -5.45 -9.07 -10.39
CA ILE A 131 -4.98 -9.86 -11.56
C ILE A 131 -5.61 -11.25 -11.54
N LYS A 132 -5.57 -11.94 -10.40
CA LYS A 132 -6.12 -13.31 -10.31
C LYS A 132 -7.63 -13.36 -10.52
N LEU A 133 -8.36 -12.40 -9.96
CA LEU A 133 -9.80 -12.26 -10.16
C LEU A 133 -10.14 -11.94 -11.63
N ALA A 134 -9.33 -11.11 -12.30
CA ALA A 134 -9.47 -10.82 -13.71
C ALA A 134 -9.24 -12.07 -14.58
N LEU A 135 -8.17 -12.83 -14.32
CA LEU A 135 -7.87 -14.06 -15.03
C LEU A 135 -8.98 -15.10 -14.86
N ALA A 136 -9.49 -15.31 -13.66
CA ALA A 136 -10.60 -16.23 -13.40
C ALA A 136 -11.88 -15.83 -14.18
N SER A 137 -12.11 -14.54 -14.40
CA SER A 137 -13.23 -14.06 -15.21
C SER A 137 -13.04 -14.33 -16.71
N LEU A 138 -11.79 -14.34 -17.19
CA LEU A 138 -11.45 -14.61 -18.59
C LEU A 138 -11.50 -16.12 -18.91
N GLU A 139 -11.07 -16.99 -18.01
CA GLU A 139 -11.20 -18.45 -18.17
C GLU A 139 -12.67 -18.88 -18.26
N GLY A 140 -13.55 -18.24 -17.49
CA GLY A 140 -15.01 -18.43 -17.62
C GLY A 140 -15.57 -17.98 -18.97
N ALA A 141 -15.09 -16.88 -19.52
CA ALA A 141 -15.52 -16.34 -20.82
C ALA A 141 -15.09 -17.25 -21.99
N GLY A 142 -13.87 -17.80 -21.95
CA GLY A 142 -13.39 -18.74 -22.97
C GLY A 142 -14.21 -20.04 -23.02
N ARG A 143 -14.59 -20.56 -21.86
CA ARG A 143 -15.42 -21.76 -21.74
C ARG A 143 -16.86 -21.55 -22.26
N THR A 144 -17.41 -20.37 -21.98
CA THR A 144 -18.75 -19.99 -22.47
C THR A 144 -18.74 -19.77 -23.97
N ALA A 145 -17.72 -19.11 -24.52
CA ALA A 145 -17.55 -18.94 -25.98
C ALA A 145 -17.34 -20.29 -26.67
N GLY A 146 -16.52 -21.18 -26.14
CA GLY A 146 -16.32 -22.53 -26.66
C GLY A 146 -17.60 -23.35 -26.68
N GLY A 147 -18.45 -23.25 -25.66
CA GLY A 147 -19.76 -23.91 -25.62
C GLY A 147 -20.74 -23.36 -26.66
N LEU A 148 -20.69 -22.06 -26.95
CA LEU A 148 -21.55 -21.42 -27.95
C LEU A 148 -21.16 -21.79 -29.38
N TYR A 149 -19.89 -22.05 -29.64
CA TYR A 149 -19.41 -22.51 -30.97
C TYR A 149 -19.53 -24.02 -31.17
N ALA A 150 -19.85 -24.79 -30.12
CA ALA A 150 -20.02 -26.24 -30.19
C ALA A 150 -21.45 -26.68 -30.46
N VAL A 151 -22.40 -25.74 -30.55
CA VAL A 151 -23.82 -25.95 -30.91
C VAL A 151 -24.09 -25.45 -32.31
#